data_993e8c70e5bd3b78da6309ba1caf6a36
#
_entry.id   993e8c70e5bd3b78da6309ba1caf6a36
#
_cell.length_a   1.000
_cell.length_b   1.000
_cell.length_c   1.000
_cell.angle_alpha   90.00
_cell.angle_beta   90.00
_cell.angle_gamma   90.00
#
_symmetry.space_group_name_H-M   'P 1'
#
loop_
_entity.id
_entity.type
_entity.pdbx_description
1 polymer ?
#
loop_
_entity_poly.entity_id
_entity_poly.type
_entity_poly.pdbx_seq_one_letter_code
_entity_poly.pdbx_strand_id
1 'polypeptide(L)'
;MTAKVIKWPALLLGFGVAISLSTGIFSAQNANIGTESGLDRAMQQNAAKRLDIGPGKKVNKAEEGAYKALLAAQNGDPATRIQLGEDFAAKFPTSLYLPGVYGVLTSSYFVMGDTDKMFSAGSKAIQLGPENVDVMSLLAMAIPRRVKATTPDGAQRLQTAEAYAHRTIEIIPTMTKPAKADDAEFEKAKNDKLALAHSGLGMIDMARQKYDDARTELTQAVQLASSPDPVDYYLLGTADVQGSYYKDAVAAYEKCADSGPLAAQCKARAESAKHDAESKVGR
;
A
#
# COMPACT_ATOMS: atom_id res chain seq x y z
N MET A 1 15.89 -27.89 -62.49
CA MET A 1 14.68 -28.01 -61.66
C MET A 1 14.90 -27.17 -60.43
N THR A 2 14.38 -25.96 -60.46
CA THR A 2 14.58 -24.94 -59.42
C THR A 2 13.35 -24.92 -58.52
N ALA A 3 13.51 -25.27 -57.24
CA ALA A 3 12.47 -25.23 -56.23
C ALA A 3 12.22 -23.78 -55.75
N LYS A 4 11.03 -23.29 -55.96
CA LYS A 4 10.53 -21.98 -55.49
C LYS A 4 10.25 -22.06 -53.99
N VAL A 5 11.00 -21.30 -53.19
CA VAL A 5 10.72 -21.08 -51.75
C VAL A 5 9.65 -20.00 -51.63
N ILE A 6 8.49 -20.38 -51.17
CA ILE A 6 7.40 -19.45 -50.82
C ILE A 6 7.71 -18.86 -49.46
N LYS A 7 8.01 -17.55 -49.40
CA LYS A 7 8.11 -16.77 -48.13
C LYS A 7 6.70 -16.36 -47.68
N TRP A 8 6.33 -16.82 -46.50
CA TRP A 8 5.15 -16.30 -45.76
C TRP A 8 5.56 -15.08 -44.97
N PRO A 9 4.80 -13.99 -44.98
CA PRO A 9 5.06 -12.88 -44.05
C PRO A 9 4.52 -13.22 -42.66
N ALA A 10 5.42 -13.21 -41.67
CA ALA A 10 5.07 -13.28 -40.26
C ALA A 10 4.38 -11.98 -39.86
N LEU A 11 3.07 -12.02 -39.65
CA LEU A 11 2.31 -10.97 -39.00
C LEU A 11 2.52 -11.11 -37.49
N LEU A 12 3.53 -10.41 -36.97
CA LEU A 12 3.72 -10.18 -35.54
C LEU A 12 2.75 -9.08 -35.11
N LEU A 13 1.54 -9.46 -34.69
CA LEU A 13 0.67 -8.60 -33.88
C LEU A 13 1.14 -8.68 -32.42
N GLY A 14 2.18 -7.94 -32.12
CA GLY A 14 2.63 -7.67 -30.77
C GLY A 14 1.75 -6.57 -30.16
N PHE A 15 0.64 -6.91 -29.51
CA PHE A 15 -0.02 -6.02 -28.58
C PHE A 15 0.73 -6.05 -27.22
N GLY A 16 1.89 -5.43 -27.21
CA GLY A 16 2.56 -5.04 -26.00
C GLY A 16 1.87 -3.79 -25.45
N VAL A 17 0.92 -3.93 -24.55
CA VAL A 17 0.47 -2.80 -23.71
C VAL A 17 1.61 -2.52 -22.73
N ALA A 18 2.55 -1.68 -23.16
CA ALA A 18 3.51 -1.08 -22.24
C ALA A 18 2.74 -0.13 -21.34
N ILE A 19 2.43 -0.56 -20.12
CA ILE A 19 2.00 0.34 -19.04
C ILE A 19 3.25 1.14 -18.66
N SER A 20 3.48 2.24 -19.37
CA SER A 20 4.44 3.25 -18.93
C SER A 20 3.81 4.00 -17.76
N LEU A 21 4.02 3.50 -16.56
CA LEU A 21 3.80 4.26 -15.33
C LEU A 21 4.80 5.42 -15.35
N SER A 22 4.35 6.59 -15.83
CA SER A 22 5.15 7.81 -15.74
C SER A 22 5.35 8.13 -14.26
N THR A 23 6.60 8.19 -13.84
CA THR A 23 7.06 8.43 -12.47
C THR A 23 6.66 9.82 -11.90
N GLY A 24 5.92 10.62 -12.66
CA GLY A 24 5.53 12.00 -12.30
C GLY A 24 4.18 12.16 -11.62
N ILE A 25 3.33 11.13 -11.55
CA ILE A 25 1.93 11.27 -11.10
C ILE A 25 1.76 11.07 -9.59
N PHE A 26 2.77 10.54 -8.90
CA PHE A 26 2.63 10.08 -7.52
C PHE A 26 2.90 11.12 -6.42
N SER A 27 3.29 12.35 -6.72
CA SER A 27 3.76 13.26 -5.66
C SER A 27 2.66 14.06 -4.94
N ALA A 28 1.42 14.08 -5.40
CA ALA A 28 0.42 15.01 -4.86
C ALA A 28 -0.73 14.39 -4.05
N GLN A 29 -0.91 13.08 -4.04
CA GLN A 29 -2.11 12.47 -3.41
C GLN A 29 -1.88 11.64 -2.15
N ASN A 30 -0.67 11.51 -1.68
CA ASN A 30 -0.38 10.74 -0.47
C ASN A 30 -0.61 11.51 0.85
N ALA A 31 -1.19 12.70 0.81
CA ALA A 31 -1.45 13.50 2.00
C ALA A 31 -2.47 12.88 2.98
N ASN A 32 -3.29 11.93 2.52
CA ASN A 32 -4.32 11.32 3.35
C ASN A 32 -3.93 9.99 4.02
N ILE A 33 -2.79 9.39 3.66
CA ILE A 33 -2.31 8.16 4.35
C ILE A 33 -1.66 8.50 5.71
N GLY A 34 -1.39 9.77 5.96
CA GLY A 34 -0.76 10.27 7.18
C GLY A 34 -1.71 10.86 8.23
N THR A 35 -3.03 10.87 8.01
CA THR A 35 -3.94 11.28 9.07
C THR A 35 -4.01 10.18 10.12
N GLU A 36 -3.68 10.53 11.37
CA GLU A 36 -3.80 9.63 12.52
C GLU A 36 -5.16 8.94 12.51
N SER A 37 -5.16 7.64 12.18
CA SER A 37 -6.34 6.83 12.41
C SER A 37 -6.52 6.66 13.93
N GLY A 38 -7.75 6.44 14.39
CA GLY A 38 -8.00 6.12 15.80
C GLY A 38 -7.17 4.93 16.28
N LEU A 39 -6.82 4.00 15.35
CA LEU A 39 -5.93 2.88 15.60
C LEU A 39 -4.48 3.34 15.84
N ASP A 40 -3.97 4.30 15.05
CA ASP A 40 -2.61 4.82 15.23
C ASP A 40 -2.45 5.48 16.60
N ARG A 41 -3.44 6.29 17.05
CA ARG A 41 -3.48 6.85 18.41
C ARG A 41 -3.61 5.77 19.49
N ALA A 42 -4.47 4.79 19.29
CA ALA A 42 -4.66 3.70 20.23
C ALA A 42 -3.43 2.79 20.33
N MET A 43 -2.75 2.53 19.22
CA MET A 43 -1.51 1.76 19.19
C MET A 43 -0.35 2.53 19.80
N GLN A 44 -0.27 3.85 19.59
CA GLN A 44 0.71 4.72 20.26
C GLN A 44 0.49 4.76 21.77
N GLN A 45 -0.76 4.86 22.22
CA GLN A 45 -1.10 4.80 23.66
C GLN A 45 -0.77 3.43 24.26
N ASN A 46 -0.95 2.35 23.49
CA ASN A 46 -0.60 1.00 23.92
C ASN A 46 0.91 0.75 23.86
N ALA A 47 1.62 1.30 22.89
CA ALA A 47 3.08 1.29 22.87
C ALA A 47 3.65 2.05 24.07
N ALA A 48 3.09 3.21 24.39
CA ALA A 48 3.44 3.97 25.61
C ALA A 48 3.10 3.20 26.89
N LYS A 49 2.02 2.40 26.91
CA LYS A 49 1.66 1.53 28.05
C LYS A 49 2.45 0.21 28.09
N ARG A 50 2.82 -0.35 26.94
CA ARG A 50 3.71 -1.55 26.89
C ARG A 50 5.11 -1.24 27.42
N LEU A 51 5.46 0.03 27.52
CA LEU A 51 6.70 0.47 28.19
C LEU A 51 6.64 0.47 29.70
N ASP A 52 5.45 0.24 30.27
CA ASP A 52 5.31 -0.17 31.69
C ASP A 52 5.69 -1.66 31.85
N ILE A 53 6.75 -2.07 31.14
CA ILE A 53 7.26 -3.44 31.14
C ILE A 53 8.12 -3.65 32.38
N GLY A 54 7.44 -4.06 33.41
CA GLY A 54 8.03 -4.75 34.54
C GLY A 54 8.82 -3.88 35.50
N PRO A 55 8.89 -4.30 36.76
CA PRO A 55 9.63 -3.60 37.79
C PRO A 55 11.12 -3.63 37.47
N GLY A 56 11.70 -2.51 37.05
CA GLY A 56 13.16 -2.37 36.96
C GLY A 56 13.76 -1.54 35.83
N LYS A 57 13.08 -1.30 34.70
CA LYS A 57 13.62 -0.41 33.66
C LYS A 57 13.16 1.02 33.84
N LYS A 58 14.06 1.86 34.37
CA LYS A 58 13.83 3.32 34.38
C LYS A 58 13.82 3.82 32.93
N VAL A 59 12.69 4.38 32.49
CA VAL A 59 12.59 5.07 31.21
C VAL A 59 13.54 6.27 31.27
N ASN A 60 14.44 6.37 30.29
CA ASN A 60 15.32 7.52 30.17
C ASN A 60 14.49 8.74 29.74
N LYS A 61 14.40 9.79 30.58
CA LYS A 61 13.62 11.00 30.28
C LYS A 61 14.02 11.66 28.95
N ALA A 62 15.29 11.57 28.56
CA ALA A 62 15.76 12.13 27.30
C ALA A 62 15.23 11.33 26.09
N GLU A 63 15.19 10.01 26.21
CA GLU A 63 14.62 9.09 25.23
C GLU A 63 13.12 9.31 25.05
N GLU A 64 12.39 9.38 26.18
CA GLU A 64 10.95 9.67 26.16
C GLU A 64 10.65 11.05 25.56
N GLY A 65 11.43 12.08 25.90
CA GLY A 65 11.30 13.41 25.34
C GLY A 65 11.53 13.46 23.82
N ALA A 66 12.56 12.77 23.33
CA ALA A 66 12.87 12.68 21.91
C ALA A 66 11.75 11.93 21.14
N TYR A 67 11.22 10.84 21.71
CA TYR A 67 10.12 10.11 21.10
C TYR A 67 8.83 10.95 21.02
N LYS A 68 8.49 11.66 22.11
CA LYS A 68 7.34 12.60 22.12
C LYS A 68 7.50 13.70 21.08
N ALA A 69 8.72 14.23 20.89
CA ALA A 69 8.99 15.22 19.84
C ALA A 69 8.74 14.65 18.44
N LEU A 70 9.18 13.41 18.17
CA LEU A 70 8.90 12.73 16.91
C LEU A 70 7.39 12.54 16.67
N LEU A 71 6.64 12.12 17.69
CA LEU A 71 5.19 11.95 17.59
C LEU A 71 4.47 13.29 17.38
N ALA A 72 4.91 14.37 18.04
CA ALA A 72 4.34 15.70 17.84
C ALA A 72 4.56 16.24 16.42
N ALA A 73 5.62 15.80 15.73
CA ALA A 73 5.90 16.14 14.34
C ALA A 73 5.11 15.29 13.32
N GLN A 74 4.25 14.37 13.76
CA GLN A 74 3.60 13.37 12.90
C GLN A 74 2.76 13.97 11.78
N ASN A 75 2.09 15.09 12.03
CA ASN A 75 1.30 15.83 11.04
C ASN A 75 2.10 16.94 10.32
N GLY A 76 3.41 17.01 10.59
CA GLY A 76 4.31 18.02 10.03
C GLY A 76 5.02 17.56 8.75
N ASP A 77 6.05 18.32 8.40
CA ASP A 77 6.89 18.04 7.24
C ASP A 77 7.59 16.67 7.34
N PRO A 78 7.52 15.84 6.28
CA PRO A 78 8.16 14.52 6.26
C PRO A 78 9.68 14.57 6.49
N ALA A 79 10.37 15.60 6.00
CA ALA A 79 11.81 15.75 6.20
C ALA A 79 12.17 15.96 7.68
N THR A 80 11.36 16.74 8.40
CA THR A 80 11.50 16.93 9.85
C THR A 80 11.30 15.60 10.60
N ARG A 81 10.31 14.80 10.22
CA ARG A 81 10.09 13.47 10.83
C ARG A 81 11.25 12.53 10.59
N ILE A 82 11.81 12.55 9.37
CA ILE A 82 12.99 11.74 9.02
C ILE A 82 14.16 12.14 9.92
N GLN A 83 14.45 13.43 10.01
CA GLN A 83 15.56 13.92 10.85
C GLN A 83 15.41 13.49 12.31
N LEU A 84 14.22 13.73 12.91
CA LEU A 84 13.95 13.35 14.30
C LEU A 84 14.04 11.83 14.52
N GLY A 85 13.57 11.04 13.57
CA GLY A 85 13.60 9.59 13.65
C GLY A 85 15.00 9.02 13.49
N GLU A 86 15.79 9.51 12.55
CA GLU A 86 17.20 9.13 12.36
C GLU A 86 18.05 9.51 13.58
N ASP A 87 17.88 10.73 14.09
CA ASP A 87 18.56 11.20 15.30
C ASP A 87 18.19 10.35 16.53
N PHE A 88 16.90 9.99 16.67
CA PHE A 88 16.46 9.10 17.72
C PHE A 88 17.14 7.74 17.63
N ALA A 89 17.08 7.10 16.45
CA ALA A 89 17.66 5.77 16.25
C ALA A 89 19.18 5.73 16.48
N ALA A 90 19.88 6.80 16.08
CA ALA A 90 21.32 6.94 16.31
C ALA A 90 21.65 7.13 17.80
N LYS A 91 20.87 7.94 18.52
CA LYS A 91 21.12 8.28 19.92
C LYS A 91 20.69 7.18 20.90
N PHE A 92 19.64 6.42 20.55
CA PHE A 92 19.04 5.40 21.41
C PHE A 92 18.93 4.03 20.71
N PRO A 93 20.05 3.40 20.29
CA PRO A 93 20.05 2.21 19.45
C PRO A 93 19.47 0.94 20.08
N THR A 94 19.19 0.96 21.39
CA THR A 94 18.57 -0.15 22.14
C THR A 94 17.21 0.21 22.71
N SER A 95 16.61 1.30 22.24
CA SER A 95 15.35 1.80 22.72
C SER A 95 14.18 0.86 22.39
N LEU A 96 13.25 0.71 23.32
CA LEU A 96 11.98 0.01 23.09
C LEU A 96 11.02 0.80 22.17
N TYR A 97 11.30 2.08 21.94
CA TYR A 97 10.53 2.90 20.98
C TYR A 97 10.92 2.69 19.51
N LEU A 98 12.04 2.00 19.25
CA LEU A 98 12.55 1.82 17.88
C LEU A 98 11.54 1.21 16.89
N PRO A 99 10.69 0.22 17.25
CA PRO A 99 9.66 -0.25 16.30
C PRO A 99 8.74 0.87 15.81
N GLY A 100 8.31 1.76 16.71
CA GLY A 100 7.50 2.93 16.37
C GLY A 100 8.28 3.99 15.60
N VAL A 101 9.53 4.27 16.00
CA VAL A 101 10.42 5.21 15.30
C VAL A 101 10.63 4.77 13.84
N TYR A 102 10.96 3.49 13.63
CA TYR A 102 11.11 2.96 12.27
C TYR A 102 9.79 2.92 11.49
N GLY A 103 8.65 2.77 12.17
CA GLY A 103 7.33 2.93 11.56
C GLY A 103 7.11 4.35 11.01
N VAL A 104 7.42 5.38 11.81
CA VAL A 104 7.37 6.79 11.37
C VAL A 104 8.35 7.05 10.23
N LEU A 105 9.56 6.52 10.29
CA LEU A 105 10.53 6.63 9.20
C LEU A 105 10.01 5.96 7.92
N THR A 106 9.41 4.78 8.02
CA THR A 106 8.83 4.06 6.86
C THR A 106 7.79 4.91 6.14
N SER A 107 6.81 5.45 6.88
CA SER A 107 5.77 6.30 6.31
C SER A 107 6.33 7.62 5.75
N SER A 108 7.33 8.21 6.40
CA SER A 108 7.96 9.44 5.95
C SER A 108 8.77 9.25 4.66
N TYR A 109 9.54 8.16 4.55
CA TYR A 109 10.23 7.82 3.30
C TYR A 109 9.28 7.44 2.18
N PHE A 110 8.13 6.82 2.50
CA PHE A 110 7.07 6.57 1.53
C PHE A 110 6.58 7.89 0.92
N VAL A 111 6.26 8.89 1.74
CA VAL A 111 5.82 10.22 1.29
C VAL A 111 6.91 10.91 0.45
N MET A 112 8.17 10.81 0.86
CA MET A 112 9.31 11.39 0.14
C MET A 112 9.68 10.64 -1.15
N GLY A 113 9.10 9.46 -1.39
CA GLY A 113 9.41 8.66 -2.58
C GLY A 113 10.71 7.85 -2.50
N ASP A 114 11.37 7.81 -1.35
CA ASP A 114 12.60 7.03 -1.14
C ASP A 114 12.27 5.57 -0.83
N THR A 115 12.14 4.78 -1.90
CA THR A 115 11.70 3.38 -1.81
C THR A 115 12.70 2.50 -1.05
N ASP A 116 14.00 2.71 -1.19
CA ASP A 116 15.02 1.87 -0.55
C ASP A 116 15.09 2.14 0.96
N LYS A 117 15.05 3.41 1.36
CA LYS A 117 15.01 3.77 2.77
C LYS A 117 13.67 3.37 3.41
N MET A 118 12.55 3.51 2.71
CA MET A 118 11.24 3.03 3.16
C MET A 118 11.30 1.52 3.46
N PHE A 119 11.79 0.71 2.53
CA PHE A 119 11.89 -0.74 2.71
C PHE A 119 12.85 -1.10 3.86
N SER A 120 14.02 -0.44 3.94
CA SER A 120 14.99 -0.68 5.00
C SER A 120 14.43 -0.34 6.39
N ALA A 121 13.79 0.82 6.54
CA ALA A 121 13.19 1.24 7.80
C ALA A 121 12.04 0.31 8.20
N GLY A 122 11.15 -0.05 7.25
CA GLY A 122 10.04 -0.95 7.49
C GLY A 122 10.48 -2.35 7.90
N SER A 123 11.51 -2.89 7.24
CA SER A 123 12.09 -4.18 7.63
C SER A 123 12.64 -4.17 9.07
N LYS A 124 13.29 -3.08 9.48
CA LYS A 124 13.75 -2.91 10.87
C LYS A 124 12.58 -2.80 11.85
N ALA A 125 11.53 -2.04 11.48
CA ALA A 125 10.33 -1.93 12.31
C ALA A 125 9.70 -3.29 12.59
N ILE A 126 9.55 -4.13 11.55
CA ILE A 126 8.96 -5.47 11.66
C ILE A 126 9.90 -6.44 12.38
N GLN A 127 11.23 -6.37 12.16
CA GLN A 127 12.19 -7.18 12.89
C GLN A 127 12.12 -6.93 14.40
N LEU A 128 11.91 -5.70 14.82
CA LEU A 128 11.81 -5.29 16.24
C LEU A 128 10.40 -5.44 16.81
N GLY A 129 9.36 -5.42 15.95
CA GLY A 129 7.97 -5.58 16.32
C GLY A 129 7.22 -6.41 15.27
N PRO A 130 7.28 -7.77 15.35
CA PRO A 130 6.78 -8.67 14.28
C PRO A 130 5.28 -8.59 14.01
N GLU A 131 4.52 -7.94 14.89
CA GLU A 131 3.06 -7.74 14.75
C GLU A 131 2.71 -6.27 14.42
N ASN A 132 3.67 -5.52 13.87
CA ASN A 132 3.42 -4.13 13.47
C ASN A 132 2.61 -4.09 12.15
N VAL A 133 1.29 -4.23 12.29
CA VAL A 133 0.35 -4.24 11.16
C VAL A 133 0.34 -2.92 10.37
N ASP A 134 0.69 -1.79 11.00
CA ASP A 134 0.75 -0.49 10.31
C ASP A 134 1.85 -0.47 9.27
N VAL A 135 3.03 -0.96 9.66
CA VAL A 135 4.17 -1.05 8.75
C VAL A 135 3.96 -2.15 7.72
N MET A 136 3.43 -3.32 8.13
CA MET A 136 3.16 -4.42 7.20
C MET A 136 2.15 -4.03 6.12
N SER A 137 1.01 -3.43 6.49
CA SER A 137 0.00 -2.99 5.52
C SER A 137 0.53 -1.91 4.57
N LEU A 138 1.30 -0.95 5.10
CA LEU A 138 1.94 0.08 4.27
C LEU A 138 2.92 -0.53 3.27
N LEU A 139 3.82 -1.42 3.70
CA LEU A 139 4.78 -2.07 2.81
C LEU A 139 4.11 -3.00 1.80
N ALA A 140 3.06 -3.71 2.20
CA ALA A 140 2.28 -4.57 1.31
C ALA A 140 1.74 -3.79 0.11
N MET A 141 1.22 -2.58 0.33
CA MET A 141 0.70 -1.70 -0.72
C MET A 141 1.81 -0.94 -1.45
N ALA A 142 2.79 -0.39 -0.73
CA ALA A 142 3.77 0.54 -1.30
C ALA A 142 4.81 -0.14 -2.19
N ILE A 143 5.21 -1.37 -1.87
CA ILE A 143 6.21 -2.11 -2.65
C ILE A 143 5.70 -2.42 -4.06
N PRO A 144 4.53 -3.05 -4.28
CA PRO A 144 4.05 -3.35 -5.64
C PRO A 144 3.83 -2.11 -6.51
N ARG A 145 3.54 -0.96 -5.89
CA ARG A 145 3.40 0.32 -6.62
C ARG A 145 4.71 0.83 -7.20
N ARG A 146 5.85 0.46 -6.65
CA ARG A 146 7.16 1.08 -6.94
C ARG A 146 8.20 0.09 -7.46
N VAL A 147 8.02 -1.20 -7.18
CA VAL A 147 8.99 -2.25 -7.47
C VAL A 147 8.45 -3.14 -8.58
N LYS A 148 9.27 -3.37 -9.61
CA LYS A 148 8.97 -4.35 -10.66
C LYS A 148 9.75 -5.63 -10.40
N ALA A 149 9.17 -6.79 -10.70
CA ALA A 149 9.82 -8.09 -10.54
C ALA A 149 11.15 -8.21 -11.32
N THR A 150 11.31 -7.41 -12.37
CA THR A 150 12.50 -7.38 -13.22
C THR A 150 13.66 -6.52 -12.68
N THR A 151 13.42 -5.74 -11.60
CA THR A 151 14.49 -4.98 -10.95
C THR A 151 15.33 -5.89 -10.05
N PRO A 152 16.61 -5.56 -9.79
CA PRO A 152 17.38 -6.27 -8.78
C PRO A 152 16.58 -6.36 -7.48
N ASP A 153 16.55 -7.53 -6.85
CA ASP A 153 15.77 -7.85 -5.65
C ASP A 153 14.24 -7.64 -5.76
N GLY A 154 13.74 -7.22 -6.95
CA GLY A 154 12.33 -6.88 -7.14
C GLY A 154 11.40 -8.05 -6.85
N ALA A 155 11.71 -9.25 -7.37
CA ALA A 155 10.91 -10.45 -7.11
C ALA A 155 10.86 -10.79 -5.61
N GLN A 156 11.99 -10.68 -4.90
CA GLN A 156 12.06 -10.93 -3.46
C GLN A 156 11.27 -9.87 -2.67
N ARG A 157 11.37 -8.59 -3.04
CA ARG A 157 10.61 -7.51 -2.40
C ARG A 157 9.10 -7.70 -2.59
N LEU A 158 8.66 -8.10 -3.80
CA LEU A 158 7.25 -8.42 -4.06
C LEU A 158 6.77 -9.62 -3.24
N GLN A 159 7.57 -10.68 -3.13
CA GLN A 159 7.24 -11.83 -2.26
C GLN A 159 7.16 -11.41 -0.79
N THR A 160 8.03 -10.51 -0.34
CA THR A 160 7.97 -9.97 1.02
C THR A 160 6.71 -9.14 1.25
N ALA A 161 6.32 -8.30 0.27
CA ALA A 161 5.09 -7.53 0.33
C ALA A 161 3.84 -8.43 0.41
N GLU A 162 3.81 -9.51 -0.37
CA GLU A 162 2.75 -10.52 -0.35
C GLU A 162 2.65 -11.19 1.04
N ALA A 163 3.79 -11.58 1.63
CA ALA A 163 3.83 -12.15 2.97
C ALA A 163 3.33 -11.16 4.04
N TYR A 164 3.67 -9.88 3.93
CA TYR A 164 3.17 -8.85 4.83
C TYR A 164 1.66 -8.61 4.68
N ALA A 165 1.14 -8.65 3.44
CA ALA A 165 -0.29 -8.56 3.21
C ALA A 165 -1.06 -9.69 3.88
N HIS A 166 -0.66 -10.94 3.64
CA HIS A 166 -1.29 -12.11 4.27
C HIS A 166 -1.20 -12.06 5.79
N ARG A 167 -0.04 -11.67 6.33
CA ARG A 167 0.12 -11.55 7.78
C ARG A 167 -0.75 -10.45 8.39
N THR A 168 -0.94 -9.34 7.68
CA THR A 168 -1.87 -8.26 8.08
C THR A 168 -3.31 -8.79 8.13
N ILE A 169 -3.75 -9.49 7.10
CA ILE A 169 -5.10 -10.08 7.01
C ILE A 169 -5.34 -11.10 8.13
N GLU A 170 -4.31 -11.87 8.51
CA GLU A 170 -4.40 -12.85 9.60
C GLU A 170 -4.48 -12.17 10.98
N ILE A 171 -3.69 -11.14 11.24
CA ILE A 171 -3.59 -10.49 12.56
C ILE A 171 -4.77 -9.56 12.84
N ILE A 172 -5.18 -8.73 11.90
CA ILE A 172 -6.18 -7.67 12.12
C ILE A 172 -7.48 -8.20 12.78
N PRO A 173 -8.07 -9.32 12.36
CA PRO A 173 -9.29 -9.84 13.00
C PRO A 173 -9.10 -10.22 14.48
N THR A 174 -7.87 -10.58 14.89
CA THR A 174 -7.57 -10.99 16.27
C THR A 174 -7.27 -9.83 17.20
N MET A 175 -7.15 -8.61 16.67
CA MET A 175 -6.82 -7.44 17.47
C MET A 175 -7.95 -7.06 18.41
N THR A 176 -7.60 -6.84 19.67
CA THR A 176 -8.55 -6.35 20.68
C THR A 176 -8.52 -4.84 20.77
N LYS A 177 -9.73 -4.25 20.83
CA LYS A 177 -9.87 -2.79 20.98
C LYS A 177 -9.29 -2.32 22.31
N PRO A 178 -8.45 -1.26 22.30
CA PRO A 178 -8.03 -0.61 23.53
C PRO A 178 -9.22 -0.05 24.31
N ALA A 179 -9.18 -0.14 25.65
CA ALA A 179 -10.33 0.19 26.52
C ALA A 179 -10.90 1.62 26.34
N LYS A 180 -10.09 2.56 25.84
CA LYS A 180 -10.48 3.97 25.64
C LYS A 180 -10.71 4.34 24.17
N ALA A 181 -10.55 3.40 23.24
CA ALA A 181 -10.79 3.66 21.82
C ALA A 181 -12.28 3.62 21.52
N ASP A 182 -12.74 4.47 20.61
CA ASP A 182 -14.07 4.42 20.04
C ASP A 182 -14.22 3.17 19.15
N ASP A 183 -15.38 2.51 19.18
CA ASP A 183 -15.62 1.28 18.43
C ASP A 183 -15.59 1.52 16.92
N ALA A 184 -16.24 2.59 16.45
CA ALA A 184 -16.32 2.89 15.03
C ALA A 184 -14.96 3.33 14.47
N GLU A 185 -14.20 4.13 15.22
CA GLU A 185 -12.83 4.52 14.84
C GLU A 185 -11.89 3.32 14.82
N PHE A 186 -12.02 2.38 15.76
CA PHE A 186 -11.20 1.18 15.80
C PHE A 186 -11.48 0.26 14.62
N GLU A 187 -12.75 -0.03 14.32
CA GLU A 187 -13.13 -0.86 13.17
C GLU A 187 -12.76 -0.19 11.83
N LYS A 188 -12.97 1.13 11.72
CA LYS A 188 -12.52 1.90 10.54
C LYS A 188 -11.02 1.73 10.31
N ALA A 189 -10.22 1.91 11.37
CA ALA A 189 -8.78 1.78 11.26
C ALA A 189 -8.33 0.36 10.90
N LYS A 190 -8.97 -0.69 11.41
CA LYS A 190 -8.74 -2.08 11.00
C LYS A 190 -9.04 -2.29 9.52
N ASN A 191 -10.19 -1.79 9.07
CA ASN A 191 -10.61 -1.91 7.68
C ASN A 191 -9.67 -1.17 6.73
N ASP A 192 -9.19 0.03 7.09
CA ASP A 192 -8.22 0.78 6.30
C ASP A 192 -6.88 0.00 6.16
N LYS A 193 -6.42 -0.72 7.21
CA LYS A 193 -5.21 -1.56 7.12
C LYS A 193 -5.43 -2.82 6.26
N LEU A 194 -6.61 -3.44 6.38
CA LEU A 194 -6.99 -4.56 5.50
C LEU A 194 -7.07 -4.10 4.04
N ALA A 195 -7.65 -2.94 3.78
CA ALA A 195 -7.72 -2.35 2.44
C ALA A 195 -6.33 -2.19 1.80
N LEU A 196 -5.35 -1.70 2.56
CA LEU A 196 -3.96 -1.59 2.07
C LEU A 196 -3.37 -2.97 1.74
N ALA A 197 -3.61 -3.98 2.58
CA ALA A 197 -3.13 -5.34 2.33
C ALA A 197 -3.75 -5.93 1.06
N HIS A 198 -5.06 -5.84 0.89
CA HIS A 198 -5.78 -6.29 -0.29
C HIS A 198 -5.37 -5.51 -1.55
N SER A 199 -5.16 -4.19 -1.46
CA SER A 199 -4.61 -3.37 -2.55
C SER A 199 -3.26 -3.90 -3.03
N GLY A 200 -2.36 -4.22 -2.08
CA GLY A 200 -1.06 -4.81 -2.39
C GLY A 200 -1.16 -6.16 -3.11
N LEU A 201 -2.00 -7.08 -2.61
CA LEU A 201 -2.23 -8.38 -3.24
C LEU A 201 -2.80 -8.21 -4.65
N GLY A 202 -3.81 -7.37 -4.81
CA GLY A 202 -4.39 -7.08 -6.11
C GLY A 202 -3.37 -6.56 -7.14
N MET A 203 -2.46 -5.69 -6.73
CA MET A 203 -1.38 -5.21 -7.60
C MET A 203 -0.39 -6.32 -7.99
N ILE A 204 -0.06 -7.21 -7.05
CA ILE A 204 0.82 -8.35 -7.29
C ILE A 204 0.16 -9.31 -8.27
N ASP A 205 -1.12 -9.60 -8.11
CA ASP A 205 -1.88 -10.47 -9.01
C ASP A 205 -2.08 -9.86 -10.39
N MET A 206 -2.30 -8.55 -10.50
CA MET A 206 -2.26 -7.83 -11.79
C MET A 206 -0.92 -8.00 -12.49
N ALA A 207 0.20 -7.88 -11.78
CA ALA A 207 1.54 -8.06 -12.34
C ALA A 207 1.79 -9.51 -12.81
N ARG A 208 1.14 -10.49 -12.18
CA ARG A 208 1.17 -11.91 -12.54
C ARG A 208 0.12 -12.31 -13.57
N GLN A 209 -0.71 -11.36 -14.04
CA GLN A 209 -1.82 -11.57 -14.96
C GLN A 209 -2.90 -12.53 -14.41
N LYS A 210 -3.02 -12.63 -13.10
CA LYS A 210 -4.07 -13.36 -12.40
C LYS A 210 -5.28 -12.44 -12.17
N TYR A 211 -5.99 -12.15 -13.25
CA TYR A 211 -6.99 -11.07 -13.24
C TYR A 211 -8.19 -11.36 -12.36
N ASP A 212 -8.66 -12.61 -12.24
CA ASP A 212 -9.77 -12.97 -11.34
C ASP A 212 -9.37 -12.86 -9.86
N ASP A 213 -8.13 -13.26 -9.51
CA ASP A 213 -7.58 -13.07 -8.16
C ASP A 213 -7.43 -11.56 -7.87
N ALA A 214 -6.84 -10.81 -8.79
CA ALA A 214 -6.69 -9.36 -8.68
C ALA A 214 -8.03 -8.64 -8.50
N ARG A 215 -9.06 -9.05 -9.26
CA ARG A 215 -10.42 -8.54 -9.13
C ARG A 215 -10.97 -8.76 -7.72
N THR A 216 -10.79 -9.94 -7.18
CA THR A 216 -11.23 -10.30 -5.82
C THR A 216 -10.55 -9.41 -4.78
N GLU A 217 -9.23 -9.32 -4.83
CA GLU A 217 -8.44 -8.54 -3.88
C GLU A 217 -8.72 -7.03 -3.97
N LEU A 218 -8.78 -6.48 -5.19
CA LEU A 218 -9.08 -5.05 -5.40
C LEU A 218 -10.52 -4.69 -5.00
N THR A 219 -11.47 -5.61 -5.17
CA THR A 219 -12.84 -5.41 -4.67
C THR A 219 -12.85 -5.28 -3.15
N GLN A 220 -12.11 -6.14 -2.42
CA GLN A 220 -11.96 -6.02 -0.97
C GLN A 220 -11.29 -4.69 -0.60
N ALA A 221 -10.25 -4.29 -1.31
CA ALA A 221 -9.55 -3.04 -1.05
C ALA A 221 -10.48 -1.83 -1.11
N VAL A 222 -11.29 -1.69 -2.18
CA VAL A 222 -12.18 -0.54 -2.34
C VAL A 222 -13.41 -0.59 -1.43
N GLN A 223 -13.84 -1.77 -1.00
CA GLN A 223 -14.97 -1.92 -0.06
C GLN A 223 -14.59 -1.63 1.38
N LEU A 224 -13.38 -2.00 1.79
CA LEU A 224 -12.91 -1.85 3.18
C LEU A 224 -12.37 -0.44 3.44
N ALA A 225 -11.77 0.20 2.45
CA ALA A 225 -11.18 1.51 2.62
C ALA A 225 -12.22 2.58 2.96
N SER A 226 -11.97 3.35 4.01
CA SER A 226 -12.81 4.51 4.36
C SER A 226 -12.72 5.65 3.32
N SER A 227 -11.63 5.69 2.57
CA SER A 227 -11.38 6.58 1.43
C SER A 227 -10.62 5.78 0.36
N PRO A 228 -11.33 5.07 -0.52
CA PRO A 228 -10.70 4.21 -1.52
C PRO A 228 -9.77 4.99 -2.45
N ASP A 229 -8.62 4.40 -2.75
CA ASP A 229 -7.64 4.99 -3.67
C ASP A 229 -8.15 4.89 -5.12
N PRO A 230 -8.18 5.98 -5.90
CA PRO A 230 -8.51 5.92 -7.33
C PRO A 230 -7.68 4.93 -8.14
N VAL A 231 -6.44 4.64 -7.71
CA VAL A 231 -5.59 3.62 -8.34
C VAL A 231 -6.19 2.23 -8.20
N ASP A 232 -6.79 1.89 -7.05
CA ASP A 232 -7.40 0.58 -6.83
C ASP A 232 -8.64 0.41 -7.72
N TYR A 233 -9.46 1.44 -7.87
CA TYR A 233 -10.57 1.44 -8.84
C TYR A 233 -10.09 1.32 -10.28
N TYR A 234 -8.99 2.01 -10.65
CA TYR A 234 -8.42 1.89 -12.00
C TYR A 234 -7.94 0.46 -12.29
N LEU A 235 -7.25 -0.15 -11.33
CA LEU A 235 -6.76 -1.52 -11.46
C LEU A 235 -7.90 -2.53 -11.45
N LEU A 236 -8.93 -2.33 -10.62
CA LEU A 236 -10.15 -3.14 -10.60
C LEU A 236 -10.83 -3.13 -11.96
N GLY A 237 -11.10 -1.94 -12.51
CA GLY A 237 -11.69 -1.84 -13.85
C GLY A 237 -10.81 -2.47 -14.94
N THR A 238 -9.48 -2.43 -14.78
CA THR A 238 -8.56 -3.11 -15.71
C THR A 238 -8.66 -4.63 -15.57
N ALA A 239 -8.72 -5.17 -14.36
CA ALA A 239 -8.91 -6.60 -14.10
C ALA A 239 -10.27 -7.06 -14.65
N ASP A 240 -11.33 -6.28 -14.44
CA ASP A 240 -12.67 -6.56 -14.95
C ASP A 240 -12.71 -6.63 -16.49
N VAL A 241 -12.02 -5.71 -17.19
CA VAL A 241 -11.91 -5.77 -18.67
C VAL A 241 -11.21 -7.06 -19.12
N GLN A 242 -10.14 -7.46 -18.45
CA GLN A 242 -9.40 -8.69 -18.78
C GLN A 242 -10.24 -9.95 -18.53
N GLY A 243 -11.09 -9.93 -17.50
CA GLY A 243 -12.05 -10.99 -17.19
C GLY A 243 -13.34 -10.95 -18.01
N SER A 244 -13.49 -9.95 -18.92
CA SER A 244 -14.72 -9.70 -19.70
C SER A 244 -15.93 -9.28 -18.84
N TYR A 245 -15.71 -8.73 -17.65
CA TYR A 245 -16.73 -8.16 -16.77
C TYR A 245 -16.94 -6.67 -17.11
N TYR A 246 -17.31 -6.38 -18.36
CA TYR A 246 -17.30 -5.00 -18.91
C TYR A 246 -18.21 -4.03 -18.15
N LYS A 247 -19.36 -4.49 -17.64
CA LYS A 247 -20.28 -3.65 -16.85
C LYS A 247 -19.64 -3.24 -15.51
N ASP A 248 -18.96 -4.17 -14.85
CA ASP A 248 -18.27 -3.90 -13.59
C ASP A 248 -17.06 -2.99 -13.82
N ALA A 249 -16.35 -3.19 -14.95
CA ALA A 249 -15.26 -2.31 -15.38
C ALA A 249 -15.73 -0.86 -15.56
N VAL A 250 -16.90 -0.63 -16.18
CA VAL A 250 -17.49 0.71 -16.30
C VAL A 250 -17.66 1.34 -14.92
N ALA A 251 -18.30 0.61 -14.00
CA ALA A 251 -18.58 1.12 -12.65
C ALA A 251 -17.29 1.47 -11.88
N ALA A 252 -16.27 0.61 -11.98
CA ALA A 252 -14.97 0.84 -11.35
C ALA A 252 -14.26 2.08 -11.95
N TYR A 253 -14.23 2.21 -13.28
CA TYR A 253 -13.62 3.37 -13.92
C TYR A 253 -14.38 4.68 -13.67
N GLU A 254 -15.71 4.66 -13.55
CA GLU A 254 -16.51 5.83 -13.18
C GLU A 254 -16.13 6.29 -11.75
N LYS A 255 -16.00 5.38 -10.80
CA LYS A 255 -15.50 5.69 -9.44
C LYS A 255 -14.09 6.27 -9.45
N CYS A 256 -13.20 5.71 -10.25
CA CYS A 256 -11.87 6.25 -10.46
C CYS A 256 -11.91 7.69 -11.04
N ALA A 257 -12.89 7.99 -11.86
CA ALA A 257 -13.02 9.27 -12.57
C ALA A 257 -13.55 10.42 -11.69
N ASP A 258 -14.08 10.13 -10.50
CA ASP A 258 -14.66 11.11 -9.60
C ASP A 258 -13.66 12.17 -9.13
N SER A 259 -12.37 11.80 -9.02
CA SER A 259 -11.33 12.73 -8.54
C SER A 259 -9.92 12.28 -8.92
N GLY A 260 -8.97 13.19 -8.80
CA GLY A 260 -7.55 12.90 -8.84
C GLY A 260 -6.92 12.88 -10.24
N PRO A 261 -5.60 12.61 -10.30
CA PRO A 261 -4.81 12.71 -11.53
C PRO A 261 -5.16 11.66 -12.58
N LEU A 262 -5.84 10.57 -12.19
CA LEU A 262 -6.29 9.52 -13.11
C LEU A 262 -7.66 9.81 -13.72
N ALA A 263 -8.38 10.85 -13.28
CA ALA A 263 -9.76 11.11 -13.65
C ALA A 263 -10.00 11.12 -15.19
N ALA A 264 -9.16 11.80 -15.95
CA ALA A 264 -9.28 11.84 -17.42
C ALA A 264 -9.05 10.47 -18.06
N GLN A 265 -8.06 9.72 -17.56
CA GLN A 265 -7.75 8.37 -18.04
C GLN A 265 -8.88 7.40 -17.71
N CYS A 266 -9.44 7.49 -16.51
CA CYS A 266 -10.56 6.66 -16.07
C CYS A 266 -11.81 6.92 -16.89
N LYS A 267 -12.13 8.19 -17.21
CA LYS A 267 -13.23 8.53 -18.13
C LYS A 267 -13.08 7.86 -19.50
N ALA A 268 -11.89 7.97 -20.09
CA ALA A 268 -11.63 7.35 -21.39
C ALA A 268 -11.74 5.81 -21.33
N ARG A 269 -11.31 5.19 -20.24
CA ARG A 269 -11.44 3.75 -20.01
C ARG A 269 -12.89 3.32 -19.80
N ALA A 270 -13.69 4.10 -19.07
CA ALA A 270 -15.11 3.85 -18.87
C ALA A 270 -15.85 3.84 -20.22
N GLU A 271 -15.60 4.83 -21.11
CA GLU A 271 -16.21 4.86 -22.43
C GLU A 271 -15.81 3.66 -23.30
N SER A 272 -14.54 3.25 -23.26
CA SER A 272 -14.09 2.04 -23.96
C SER A 272 -14.79 0.78 -23.42
N ALA A 273 -14.91 0.64 -22.10
CA ALA A 273 -15.60 -0.50 -21.49
C ALA A 273 -17.11 -0.52 -21.79
N LYS A 274 -17.77 0.65 -21.90
CA LYS A 274 -19.17 0.74 -22.36
C LYS A 274 -19.33 0.19 -23.78
N HIS A 275 -18.46 0.62 -24.70
CA HIS A 275 -18.47 0.12 -26.07
C HIS A 275 -18.23 -1.41 -26.12
N ASP A 276 -17.32 -1.94 -25.31
CA ASP A 276 -17.09 -3.38 -25.21
C ASP A 276 -18.29 -4.12 -24.62
N ALA A 277 -19.00 -3.53 -23.64
CA ALA A 277 -20.21 -4.11 -23.06
C ALA A 277 -21.39 -4.17 -24.07
N GLU A 278 -21.48 -3.21 -25.00
CA GLU A 278 -22.50 -3.16 -26.04
C GLU A 278 -22.16 -4.10 -27.21
N SER A 279 -20.88 -4.18 -27.60
CA SER A 279 -20.43 -4.92 -28.79
C SER A 279 -20.12 -6.39 -28.52
N LYS A 280 -19.75 -6.74 -27.30
CA LYS A 280 -19.41 -8.08 -26.88
C LYS A 280 -20.47 -8.55 -25.89
N VAL A 281 -21.02 -9.75 -26.09
CA VAL A 281 -21.90 -10.39 -25.11
C VAL A 281 -21.04 -10.67 -23.87
N GLY A 282 -20.83 -9.63 -23.04
CA GLY A 282 -20.07 -9.70 -21.82
C GLY A 282 -20.79 -10.52 -20.74
N ARG A 283 -20.03 -11.00 -19.81
CA ARG A 283 -20.51 -11.63 -18.56
C ARG A 283 -21.12 -10.61 -17.62
#